data_16810e72e580c31b993e2379e5bd968f
#
_entry.id   16810e72e580c31b993e2379e5bd968f
#
_cell.length_a   1.000
_cell.length_b   1.000
_cell.length_c   1.000
_cell.angle_alpha   90.00
_cell.angle_beta   90.00
_cell.angle_gamma   90.00
#
_symmetry.space_group_name_H-M   'P 1'
#
loop_
_entity.id
_entity.type
_entity.pdbx_description
1 polymer ?
#
loop_
_entity_poly.entity_id
_entity_poly.type
_entity_poly.pdbx_seq_one_letter_code
_entity_poly.pdbx_strand_id
1 'polypeptide(L)'
;MKSVQQRLSALREAMKKHGVDAFVIPSADPHLSEYLPEHWQARRDFSGFTGSAGTLVVTADKAGVWTDSRYWEQAGQQLAPNGIELQKMGVDAPYTEWLAQNLPEGAVVGAPADMFALSGERGLKQALAAKNIRLEYPETLLDEVWDDRPALPTQEIYVHHPDYVSETAAEKLARIRAAMKEQGADAHLVSSLDDIAWITNLRGDDVPFNPVFLSHLFISQDKAVLFTDAGRLKAESAEALKAAGFEVLPYAQAADYLAGIKGALLIDPNKTAVGTLRRLPEDVRLIEAIHPSTFFKSVKSDADIAHIRNTMAEDGAALCGFFAEFEQILADGGELSELDIDGMLYKHRSQRPGFISPSFDTIAGYNANAALPHYSATPENNSKIKGDGMLLIDSGGQYWGGTTDITRVVPVGNPSAAMKRDYTLVLKAHISLAETIFPENIKGPMIDAICRKSLWQAQCDYGHGTGHGVGYFLNVHEGPQSIAVAAVPQPHHAMKSGMLTSNEPGLYRPGKWGIRIESLVINRPVENPEETEFGKFLYFETVTLCPIDTRLIDTKLMTGSEIEWLNQYHAEVRRRLEPLTEGAAKAWLIERTEPLAR
;
A
#
# COMPACT_ATOMS: atom_id res chain seq x y z
N MET A 1 9.25 -21.11 19.75
CA MET A 1 8.81 -19.69 19.87
C MET A 1 8.01 -19.49 21.15
N LYS A 2 8.16 -18.36 21.83
CA LYS A 2 7.32 -17.99 22.98
C LYS A 2 5.89 -17.77 22.53
N SER A 3 4.91 -18.14 23.37
CA SER A 3 3.50 -17.78 23.12
C SER A 3 3.29 -16.27 23.31
N VAL A 4 2.22 -15.70 22.74
CA VAL A 4 1.84 -14.28 22.93
C VAL A 4 1.72 -13.95 24.42
N GLN A 5 1.11 -14.82 25.22
CA GLN A 5 0.97 -14.64 26.66
C GLN A 5 2.34 -14.57 27.38
N GLN A 6 3.30 -15.42 26.98
CA GLN A 6 4.65 -15.38 27.53
C GLN A 6 5.38 -14.09 27.15
N ARG A 7 5.21 -13.61 25.90
CA ARG A 7 5.78 -12.34 25.44
C ARG A 7 5.18 -11.15 26.19
N LEU A 8 3.86 -11.10 26.37
CA LEU A 8 3.20 -10.04 27.15
C LEU A 8 3.63 -10.04 28.61
N SER A 9 3.81 -11.23 29.22
CA SER A 9 4.32 -11.30 30.60
C SER A 9 5.74 -10.77 30.71
N ALA A 10 6.63 -11.17 29.81
CA ALA A 10 8.02 -10.66 29.79
C ALA A 10 8.05 -9.15 29.53
N LEU A 11 7.21 -8.64 28.64
CA LEU A 11 7.09 -7.21 28.36
C LEU A 11 6.67 -6.43 29.60
N ARG A 12 5.67 -6.90 30.35
CA ARG A 12 5.22 -6.27 31.61
C ARG A 12 6.31 -6.24 32.68
N GLU A 13 7.09 -7.32 32.79
CA GLU A 13 8.25 -7.34 33.72
C GLU A 13 9.32 -6.32 33.32
N ALA A 14 9.64 -6.22 32.03
CA ALA A 14 10.57 -5.22 31.52
C ALA A 14 10.03 -3.79 31.71
N MET A 15 8.75 -3.54 31.43
CA MET A 15 8.10 -2.26 31.72
C MET A 15 8.28 -1.84 33.18
N LYS A 16 8.02 -2.75 34.11
CA LYS A 16 8.23 -2.50 35.56
C LYS A 16 9.68 -2.19 35.88
N LYS A 17 10.64 -2.94 35.30
CA LYS A 17 12.07 -2.71 35.48
C LYS A 17 12.51 -1.32 34.99
N HIS A 18 11.95 -0.87 33.87
CA HIS A 18 12.26 0.44 33.26
C HIS A 18 11.38 1.58 33.78
N GLY A 19 10.47 1.33 34.73
CA GLY A 19 9.58 2.36 35.29
C GLY A 19 8.56 2.89 34.29
N VAL A 20 8.07 2.02 33.40
CA VAL A 20 7.10 2.34 32.34
C VAL A 20 5.74 1.75 32.72
N ASP A 21 4.70 2.56 32.74
CA ASP A 21 3.33 2.16 33.11
C ASP A 21 2.51 1.61 31.93
N ALA A 22 2.82 2.10 30.72
CA ALA A 22 2.25 1.58 29.47
C ALA A 22 3.32 1.56 28.36
N PHE A 23 3.23 0.58 27.45
CA PHE A 23 4.14 0.49 26.30
C PHE A 23 3.35 0.42 24.99
N VAL A 24 3.74 1.25 24.01
CA VAL A 24 3.09 1.38 22.70
C VAL A 24 3.96 0.77 21.62
N ILE A 25 3.45 -0.22 20.88
CA ILE A 25 4.13 -0.86 19.76
C ILE A 25 3.32 -0.66 18.49
N PRO A 26 3.71 0.25 17.59
CA PRO A 26 3.05 0.44 16.30
C PRO A 26 3.45 -0.64 15.29
N SER A 27 2.66 -0.80 14.22
CA SER A 27 3.11 -1.46 12.99
C SER A 27 4.02 -0.49 12.25
N ALA A 28 5.30 -0.51 12.54
CA ALA A 28 6.28 0.38 11.91
C ALA A 28 7.70 -0.21 11.99
N ASP A 29 8.59 0.36 11.18
CA ASP A 29 10.02 0.20 11.17
C ASP A 29 10.69 1.59 11.20
N PRO A 30 12.03 1.73 11.19
CA PRO A 30 12.72 3.01 11.15
C PRO A 30 12.42 3.87 9.91
N HIS A 31 11.79 3.27 8.90
CA HIS A 31 11.43 3.88 7.63
C HIS A 31 9.94 4.22 7.55
N LEU A 32 9.17 3.83 8.59
CA LEU A 32 7.71 3.98 8.66
C LEU A 32 7.02 3.37 7.44
N SER A 33 7.50 2.19 7.05
CA SER A 33 6.97 1.38 5.96
C SER A 33 5.60 0.81 6.29
N GLU A 34 4.78 0.53 5.29
CA GLU A 34 3.48 -0.15 5.47
C GLU A 34 3.68 -1.66 5.62
N TYR A 35 4.46 -2.27 4.72
CA TYR A 35 4.91 -3.66 4.84
C TYR A 35 6.28 -3.69 5.52
N LEU A 36 6.45 -4.59 6.47
CA LEU A 36 7.62 -4.60 7.34
C LEU A 36 8.47 -5.84 7.10
N PRO A 37 9.80 -5.71 7.11
CA PRO A 37 10.68 -6.87 7.29
C PRO A 37 10.34 -7.62 8.57
N GLU A 38 10.59 -8.93 8.59
CA GLU A 38 10.34 -9.81 9.76
C GLU A 38 11.01 -9.26 11.05
N HIS A 39 12.17 -8.64 10.93
CA HIS A 39 12.88 -8.01 12.04
C HIS A 39 12.06 -6.95 12.79
N TRP A 40 11.08 -6.32 12.13
CA TRP A 40 10.29 -5.20 12.67
C TRP A 40 8.83 -5.58 12.99
N GLN A 41 8.48 -6.87 12.91
CA GLN A 41 7.12 -7.38 13.14
C GLN A 41 6.73 -7.48 14.65
N ALA A 42 7.24 -6.57 15.49
CA ALA A 42 7.03 -6.59 16.95
C ALA A 42 5.54 -6.61 17.32
N ARG A 43 4.71 -5.75 16.73
CA ARG A 43 3.27 -5.70 17.02
C ARG A 43 2.62 -7.07 16.75
N ARG A 44 2.94 -7.72 15.62
CA ARG A 44 2.45 -9.07 15.27
C ARG A 44 2.89 -10.10 16.32
N ASP A 45 4.16 -10.15 16.64
CA ASP A 45 4.73 -11.16 17.51
C ASP A 45 4.25 -11.03 18.98
N PHE A 46 3.97 -9.81 19.43
CA PHE A 46 3.47 -9.55 20.79
C PHE A 46 1.95 -9.58 20.90
N SER A 47 1.19 -9.56 19.80
CA SER A 47 -0.28 -9.60 19.83
C SER A 47 -0.89 -10.86 19.21
N GLY A 48 -0.18 -11.50 18.27
CA GLY A 48 -0.72 -12.58 17.43
C GLY A 48 -1.62 -12.08 16.31
N PHE A 49 -1.81 -10.78 16.16
CA PHE A 49 -2.58 -10.19 15.07
C PHE A 49 -1.70 -10.03 13.83
N THR A 50 -2.10 -10.61 12.70
CA THR A 50 -1.30 -10.65 11.46
C THR A 50 -1.62 -9.56 10.44
N GLY A 51 -2.70 -8.77 10.63
CA GLY A 51 -3.02 -7.65 9.74
C GLY A 51 -1.87 -6.64 9.62
N SER A 52 -1.73 -5.94 8.52
CA SER A 52 -0.58 -5.03 8.27
C SER A 52 -0.62 -3.75 9.11
N ALA A 53 -1.80 -3.26 9.49
CA ALA A 53 -1.97 -1.99 10.19
C ALA A 53 -2.54 -2.16 11.60
N GLY A 54 -1.92 -1.51 12.59
CA GLY A 54 -2.42 -1.46 13.96
C GLY A 54 -1.38 -1.00 14.97
N THR A 55 -1.86 -0.69 16.18
CA THR A 55 -1.01 -0.29 17.31
C THR A 55 -1.40 -1.13 18.53
N LEU A 56 -0.43 -1.84 19.09
CA LEU A 56 -0.58 -2.57 20.35
C LEU A 56 -0.23 -1.63 21.50
N VAL A 57 -1.10 -1.55 22.50
CA VAL A 57 -0.84 -0.89 23.78
C VAL A 57 -0.93 -1.92 24.88
N VAL A 58 0.08 -1.97 25.74
CA VAL A 58 0.17 -2.87 26.89
C VAL A 58 0.33 -2.04 28.16
N THR A 59 -0.49 -2.33 29.18
CA THR A 59 -0.36 -1.83 30.56
C THR A 59 -0.06 -2.99 31.50
N ALA A 60 0.04 -2.71 32.79
CA ALA A 60 0.29 -3.75 33.80
C ALA A 60 -0.77 -4.86 33.77
N ASP A 61 -2.02 -4.53 33.47
CA ASP A 61 -3.18 -5.42 33.55
C ASP A 61 -3.98 -5.59 32.26
N LYS A 62 -3.81 -4.69 31.27
CA LYS A 62 -4.54 -4.70 30.00
C LYS A 62 -3.62 -4.79 28.79
N ALA A 63 -4.18 -5.24 27.67
CA ALA A 63 -3.58 -5.13 26.35
C ALA A 63 -4.69 -4.92 25.32
N GLY A 64 -4.47 -4.00 24.38
CA GLY A 64 -5.40 -3.70 23.30
C GLY A 64 -4.70 -3.42 21.99
N VAL A 65 -5.33 -3.78 20.87
CA VAL A 65 -4.87 -3.45 19.51
C VAL A 65 -5.88 -2.55 18.84
N TRP A 66 -5.43 -1.36 18.46
CA TRP A 66 -6.17 -0.41 17.63
C TRP A 66 -5.90 -0.72 16.17
N THR A 67 -6.97 -1.02 15.40
CA THR A 67 -6.88 -1.26 13.96
C THR A 67 -8.12 -0.75 13.24
N ASP A 68 -8.01 -0.52 11.92
CA ASP A 68 -9.09 0.03 11.09
C ASP A 68 -10.09 -1.05 10.61
N SER A 69 -11.16 -0.60 9.95
CA SER A 69 -12.30 -1.43 9.57
C SER A 69 -11.97 -2.59 8.62
N ARG A 70 -10.86 -2.55 7.92
CA ARG A 70 -10.41 -3.63 7.03
C ARG A 70 -10.08 -4.91 7.80
N TYR A 71 -9.71 -4.78 9.08
CA TYR A 71 -9.20 -5.86 9.92
C TYR A 71 -10.07 -6.23 11.12
N TRP A 72 -11.20 -5.54 11.40
CA TRP A 72 -11.95 -5.76 12.65
C TRP A 72 -12.36 -7.22 12.88
N GLU A 73 -12.83 -7.92 11.85
CA GLU A 73 -13.23 -9.32 11.96
C GLU A 73 -12.03 -10.22 12.24
N GLN A 74 -10.96 -10.09 11.44
CA GLN A 74 -9.71 -10.84 11.61
C GLN A 74 -9.08 -10.59 12.99
N ALA A 75 -8.97 -9.33 13.39
CA ALA A 75 -8.41 -8.94 14.68
C ALA A 75 -9.24 -9.49 15.84
N GLY A 76 -10.59 -9.45 15.74
CA GLY A 76 -11.47 -10.05 16.74
C GLY A 76 -11.19 -11.52 16.96
N GLN A 77 -10.99 -12.28 15.88
CA GLN A 77 -10.71 -13.71 15.96
C GLN A 77 -9.29 -14.01 16.49
N GLN A 78 -8.29 -13.24 16.09
CA GLN A 78 -6.88 -13.49 16.43
C GLN A 78 -6.48 -12.98 17.83
N LEU A 79 -7.09 -11.89 18.31
CA LEU A 79 -6.76 -11.27 19.59
C LEU A 79 -7.46 -11.94 20.78
N ALA A 80 -8.71 -12.37 20.60
CA ALA A 80 -9.53 -12.93 21.69
C ALA A 80 -8.88 -14.11 22.42
N PRO A 81 -8.25 -15.10 21.73
CA PRO A 81 -7.58 -16.21 22.41
C PRO A 81 -6.42 -15.78 23.30
N ASN A 82 -5.83 -14.62 23.01
CA ASN A 82 -4.70 -14.05 23.75
C ASN A 82 -5.11 -13.06 24.84
N GLY A 83 -6.42 -12.85 25.06
CA GLY A 83 -6.92 -11.89 26.05
C GLY A 83 -6.55 -10.43 25.73
N ILE A 84 -6.38 -10.12 24.43
CA ILE A 84 -6.10 -8.77 23.94
C ILE A 84 -7.41 -8.19 23.38
N GLU A 85 -7.72 -6.95 23.78
CA GLU A 85 -8.93 -6.27 23.35
C GLU A 85 -8.77 -5.70 21.92
N LEU A 86 -9.78 -5.93 21.07
CA LEU A 86 -9.90 -5.20 19.81
C LEU A 86 -10.45 -3.79 20.10
N GLN A 87 -9.74 -2.79 19.64
CA GLN A 87 -10.15 -1.38 19.66
C GLN A 87 -10.37 -0.89 18.22
N LYS A 88 -11.60 -0.53 17.88
CA LYS A 88 -12.02 -0.19 16.51
C LYS A 88 -11.73 1.28 16.21
N MET A 89 -10.72 1.55 15.39
CA MET A 89 -10.39 2.91 14.96
C MET A 89 -11.60 3.58 14.28
N GLY A 90 -11.88 4.83 14.67
CA GLY A 90 -13.04 5.58 14.19
C GLY A 90 -14.36 5.28 14.92
N VAL A 91 -14.39 4.29 15.82
CA VAL A 91 -15.53 3.94 16.69
C VAL A 91 -15.15 4.10 18.15
N ASP A 92 -14.07 3.43 18.57
CA ASP A 92 -13.57 3.52 19.94
C ASP A 92 -12.62 4.73 20.09
N ALA A 93 -12.32 5.12 21.33
CA ALA A 93 -11.38 6.19 21.60
C ALA A 93 -10.00 5.87 20.99
N PRO A 94 -9.33 6.83 20.34
CA PRO A 94 -7.95 6.66 19.88
C PRO A 94 -7.05 6.21 21.03
N TYR A 95 -6.03 5.39 20.74
CA TYR A 95 -5.12 4.89 21.78
C TYR A 95 -4.48 6.03 22.60
N THR A 96 -4.25 7.18 22.00
CA THR A 96 -3.71 8.37 22.64
C THR A 96 -4.62 8.92 23.74
N GLU A 97 -5.93 9.00 23.43
CA GLU A 97 -6.96 9.41 24.40
C GLU A 97 -7.21 8.32 25.43
N TRP A 98 -7.23 7.06 25.01
CA TRP A 98 -7.41 5.91 25.90
C TRP A 98 -6.31 5.87 26.96
N LEU A 99 -5.04 6.09 26.58
CA LEU A 99 -3.92 6.20 27.52
C LEU A 99 -4.12 7.34 28.51
N ALA A 100 -4.48 8.53 28.03
CA ALA A 100 -4.75 9.68 28.88
C ALA A 100 -5.92 9.45 29.86
N GLN A 101 -6.92 8.67 29.47
CA GLN A 101 -8.06 8.35 30.32
C GLN A 101 -7.74 7.27 31.38
N ASN A 102 -6.99 6.24 31.00
CA ASN A 102 -6.79 5.03 31.82
C ASN A 102 -5.53 5.07 32.69
N LEU A 103 -4.53 5.93 32.40
CA LEU A 103 -3.34 6.05 33.22
C LEU A 103 -3.50 7.11 34.33
N PRO A 104 -2.82 6.93 35.48
CA PRO A 104 -2.77 7.94 36.53
C PRO A 104 -1.97 9.18 36.12
N GLU A 105 -2.17 10.28 36.83
CA GLU A 105 -1.34 11.48 36.67
C GLU A 105 0.15 11.17 36.94
N GLY A 106 1.03 11.72 36.11
CA GLY A 106 2.48 11.53 36.22
C GLY A 106 3.01 10.19 35.73
N ALA A 107 2.16 9.31 35.19
CA ALA A 107 2.57 8.02 34.61
C ALA A 107 3.60 8.18 33.48
N VAL A 108 4.24 7.07 33.11
CA VAL A 108 5.21 7.00 32.03
C VAL A 108 4.70 6.06 30.93
N VAL A 109 4.60 6.58 29.72
CA VAL A 109 4.34 5.80 28.50
C VAL A 109 5.68 5.58 27.81
N GLY A 110 6.00 4.31 27.49
CA GLY A 110 7.18 3.93 26.72
C GLY A 110 6.81 3.61 25.27
N ALA A 111 7.73 3.85 24.34
CA ALA A 111 7.63 3.43 22.94
C ALA A 111 9.02 3.16 22.34
N PRO A 112 9.16 2.32 21.29
CA PRO A 112 10.42 2.16 20.58
C PRO A 112 10.66 3.39 19.67
N ALA A 113 11.72 4.18 19.95
CA ALA A 113 12.01 5.42 19.22
C ALA A 113 12.16 5.23 17.72
N ASP A 114 12.77 4.12 17.30
CA ASP A 114 13.03 3.80 15.89
C ASP A 114 11.79 3.35 15.11
N MET A 115 10.68 3.08 15.80
CA MET A 115 9.41 2.66 15.21
C MET A 115 8.31 3.73 15.39
N PHE A 116 8.64 4.93 15.87
CA PHE A 116 7.66 5.94 16.23
C PHE A 116 7.85 7.21 15.39
N ALA A 117 6.85 7.57 14.59
CA ALA A 117 6.90 8.76 13.75
C ALA A 117 6.95 10.03 14.58
N LEU A 118 7.69 11.05 14.14
CA LEU A 118 7.77 12.35 14.80
C LEU A 118 6.40 13.03 14.94
N SER A 119 5.54 12.92 13.92
CA SER A 119 4.16 13.43 13.98
C SER A 119 3.31 12.69 15.04
N GLY A 120 3.48 11.36 15.15
CA GLY A 120 2.82 10.52 16.13
C GLY A 120 3.27 10.85 17.56
N GLU A 121 4.57 11.12 17.75
CA GLU A 121 5.12 11.58 19.02
C GLU A 121 4.41 12.85 19.53
N ARG A 122 4.28 13.83 18.65
CA ARG A 122 3.65 15.12 18.99
C ARG A 122 2.19 14.95 19.36
N GLY A 123 1.45 14.17 18.59
CA GLY A 123 0.05 13.87 18.88
C GLY A 123 -0.12 13.15 20.22
N LEU A 124 0.73 12.17 20.51
CA LEU A 124 0.70 11.46 21.78
C LEU A 124 1.09 12.38 22.96
N LYS A 125 2.18 13.13 22.85
CA LYS A 125 2.57 14.12 23.90
C LYS A 125 1.46 15.12 24.19
N GLN A 126 0.78 15.62 23.16
CA GLN A 126 -0.35 16.54 23.32
C GLN A 126 -1.50 15.90 24.10
N ALA A 127 -1.87 14.66 23.77
CA ALA A 127 -2.95 13.95 24.45
C ALA A 127 -2.62 13.65 25.93
N LEU A 128 -1.35 13.35 26.23
CA LEU A 128 -0.87 13.01 27.57
C LEU A 128 -0.65 14.21 28.49
N ALA A 129 -0.50 15.42 27.94
CA ALA A 129 -0.12 16.63 28.68
C ALA A 129 -1.08 17.00 29.80
N ALA A 130 -2.40 16.79 29.63
CA ALA A 130 -3.41 17.16 30.62
C ALA A 130 -3.28 16.44 31.98
N LYS A 131 -2.60 15.28 32.00
CA LYS A 131 -2.33 14.48 33.21
C LYS A 131 -0.83 14.42 33.56
N ASN A 132 -0.01 15.29 33.02
CA ASN A 132 1.45 15.28 33.20
C ASN A 132 2.09 13.91 32.93
N ILE A 133 1.49 13.09 32.05
CA ILE A 133 2.01 11.78 31.67
C ILE A 133 3.19 12.01 30.70
N ARG A 134 4.31 11.34 30.97
CA ARG A 134 5.55 11.49 30.17
C ARG A 134 5.62 10.41 29.10
N LEU A 135 6.18 10.76 27.94
CA LEU A 135 6.55 9.81 26.90
C LEU A 135 8.07 9.61 26.93
N GLU A 136 8.51 8.39 27.07
CA GLU A 136 9.91 8.00 27.13
C GLU A 136 10.25 6.90 26.11
N TYR A 137 11.51 6.80 25.74
CA TYR A 137 12.01 5.83 24.76
C TYR A 137 13.09 4.94 25.38
N PRO A 138 12.72 3.89 26.14
CA PRO A 138 13.69 2.97 26.72
C PRO A 138 14.35 2.13 25.61
N GLU A 139 15.62 2.43 25.30
CA GLU A 139 16.34 1.90 24.13
C GLU A 139 16.41 0.36 24.09
N THR A 140 16.52 -0.30 25.24
CA THR A 140 16.76 -1.74 25.32
C THR A 140 15.52 -2.56 25.66
N LEU A 141 14.41 -1.94 26.03
CA LEU A 141 13.26 -2.65 26.59
C LEU A 141 12.72 -3.72 25.66
N LEU A 142 12.54 -3.40 24.39
CA LEU A 142 12.01 -4.35 23.41
C LEU A 142 13.01 -5.47 23.10
N ASP A 143 14.29 -5.13 22.99
CA ASP A 143 15.37 -6.10 22.72
C ASP A 143 15.57 -7.09 23.87
N GLU A 144 15.35 -6.66 25.13
CA GLU A 144 15.44 -7.53 26.30
C GLU A 144 14.38 -8.63 26.31
N VAL A 145 13.24 -8.43 25.66
CA VAL A 145 12.10 -9.35 25.73
C VAL A 145 11.84 -10.12 24.44
N TRP A 146 12.45 -9.68 23.34
CA TRP A 146 12.31 -10.31 22.02
C TRP A 146 13.60 -11.01 21.61
N ASP A 147 13.96 -12.03 22.37
CA ASP A 147 15.21 -12.82 22.24
C ASP A 147 15.28 -13.66 20.95
N ASP A 148 14.15 -13.98 20.34
CA ASP A 148 14.03 -14.69 19.06
C ASP A 148 13.71 -13.73 17.88
N ARG A 149 14.07 -12.45 18.01
CA ARG A 149 13.88 -11.46 16.95
C ARG A 149 14.61 -11.87 15.67
N PRO A 150 13.94 -11.91 14.52
CA PRO A 150 14.59 -12.22 13.24
C PRO A 150 15.75 -11.27 12.93
N ALA A 151 16.76 -11.76 12.21
CA ALA A 151 17.88 -10.94 11.77
C ALA A 151 17.42 -9.87 10.75
N LEU A 152 18.24 -8.83 10.58
CA LEU A 152 18.04 -7.87 9.50
C LEU A 152 18.18 -8.55 8.13
N PRO A 153 17.45 -8.09 7.11
CA PRO A 153 17.57 -8.58 5.74
C PRO A 153 19.00 -8.44 5.20
N THR A 154 19.40 -9.43 4.38
CA THR A 154 20.75 -9.49 3.80
C THR A 154 20.75 -9.68 2.28
N GLN A 155 19.61 -9.47 1.62
CA GLN A 155 19.45 -9.62 0.18
C GLN A 155 20.30 -8.61 -0.58
N GLU A 156 20.64 -8.94 -1.84
CA GLU A 156 21.41 -8.08 -2.71
C GLU A 156 20.65 -6.80 -3.09
N ILE A 157 21.41 -5.71 -3.24
CA ILE A 157 20.91 -4.43 -3.74
C ILE A 157 21.39 -4.30 -5.20
N TYR A 158 20.44 -4.16 -6.13
CA TYR A 158 20.69 -4.20 -7.57
C TYR A 158 20.15 -2.95 -8.29
N VAL A 159 20.67 -2.66 -9.46
CA VAL A 159 20.19 -1.55 -10.30
C VAL A 159 18.82 -1.87 -10.89
N HIS A 160 17.92 -0.90 -10.94
CA HIS A 160 16.74 -0.98 -11.81
C HIS A 160 17.19 -1.14 -13.26
N HIS A 161 16.56 -2.06 -13.99
CA HIS A 161 17.00 -2.39 -15.36
C HIS A 161 17.07 -1.13 -16.24
N PRO A 162 18.22 -0.85 -16.88
CA PRO A 162 18.46 0.44 -17.56
C PRO A 162 17.42 0.81 -18.62
N ASP A 163 16.86 -0.18 -19.34
CA ASP A 163 15.85 0.07 -20.38
C ASP A 163 14.54 0.66 -19.81
N TYR A 164 14.35 0.60 -18.48
CA TYR A 164 13.16 1.09 -17.79
C TYR A 164 13.42 2.34 -16.95
N VAL A 165 14.62 2.91 -17.03
CA VAL A 165 15.01 4.11 -16.29
C VAL A 165 14.94 5.33 -17.20
N SER A 166 13.97 6.22 -16.96
CA SER A 166 13.76 7.43 -17.76
C SER A 166 14.59 8.63 -17.29
N GLU A 167 15.08 8.61 -16.04
CA GLU A 167 15.85 9.71 -15.44
C GLU A 167 16.98 9.13 -14.58
N THR A 168 18.19 9.63 -14.74
CA THR A 168 19.36 9.18 -13.97
C THR A 168 19.29 9.61 -12.50
N ALA A 169 19.98 8.90 -11.62
CA ALA A 169 20.07 9.27 -10.19
C ALA A 169 20.68 10.67 -9.99
N ALA A 170 21.62 11.08 -10.83
CA ALA A 170 22.22 12.42 -10.78
C ALA A 170 21.21 13.53 -11.15
N GLU A 171 20.38 13.31 -12.16
CA GLU A 171 19.29 14.25 -12.54
C GLU A 171 18.25 14.35 -11.41
N LYS A 172 17.85 13.24 -10.80
CA LYS A 172 16.95 13.22 -9.66
C LYS A 172 17.51 13.99 -8.47
N LEU A 173 18.81 13.79 -8.13
CA LEU A 173 19.48 14.57 -7.09
C LEU A 173 19.48 16.08 -7.41
N ALA A 174 19.71 16.46 -8.65
CA ALA A 174 19.69 17.88 -9.04
C ALA A 174 18.31 18.49 -8.84
N ARG A 175 17.23 17.78 -9.19
CA ARG A 175 15.84 18.22 -8.96
C ARG A 175 15.53 18.36 -7.46
N ILE A 176 15.96 17.40 -6.65
CA ILE A 176 15.76 17.44 -5.18
C ILE A 176 16.50 18.63 -4.59
N ARG A 177 17.78 18.86 -4.98
CA ARG A 177 18.55 20.03 -4.52
C ARG A 177 17.91 21.36 -4.90
N ALA A 178 17.33 21.46 -6.09
CA ALA A 178 16.54 22.62 -6.50
C ALA A 178 15.32 22.84 -5.57
N ALA A 179 14.55 21.80 -5.31
CA ALA A 179 13.40 21.86 -4.40
C ALA A 179 13.79 22.20 -2.96
N MET A 180 14.91 21.65 -2.46
CA MET A 180 15.47 22.02 -1.15
C MET A 180 15.79 23.52 -1.08
N LYS A 181 16.42 24.07 -2.12
CA LYS A 181 16.77 25.49 -2.18
C LYS A 181 15.52 26.38 -2.20
N GLU A 182 14.48 25.99 -2.94
CA GLU A 182 13.19 26.72 -2.97
C GLU A 182 12.52 26.74 -1.60
N GLN A 183 12.68 25.67 -0.81
CA GLN A 183 12.16 25.56 0.54
C GLN A 183 13.09 26.17 1.62
N GLY A 184 14.27 26.67 1.24
CA GLY A 184 15.27 27.22 2.17
C GLY A 184 15.90 26.18 3.08
N ALA A 185 16.06 24.94 2.58
CA ALA A 185 16.69 23.83 3.27
C ALA A 185 18.18 23.71 2.87
N ASP A 186 19.06 23.59 3.86
CA ASP A 186 20.49 23.33 3.66
C ASP A 186 20.78 21.84 3.47
N ALA A 187 19.97 21.00 4.12
CA ALA A 187 20.05 19.56 4.07
C ALA A 187 18.66 18.92 4.01
N HIS A 188 18.60 17.66 3.58
CA HIS A 188 17.41 16.84 3.51
C HIS A 188 17.72 15.43 3.99
N LEU A 189 16.88 14.90 4.90
CA LEU A 189 16.92 13.51 5.34
C LEU A 189 15.72 12.77 4.74
N VAL A 190 15.99 11.68 4.04
CA VAL A 190 14.99 10.75 3.51
C VAL A 190 15.17 9.41 4.21
N SER A 191 14.09 8.90 4.79
CA SER A 191 14.07 7.58 5.44
C SER A 191 13.09 6.61 4.75
N SER A 192 12.14 7.11 3.94
CA SER A 192 11.22 6.28 3.18
C SER A 192 11.95 5.49 2.10
N LEU A 193 11.82 4.15 2.15
CA LEU A 193 12.59 3.22 1.32
C LEU A 193 12.29 3.36 -0.16
N ASP A 194 11.03 3.57 -0.51
CA ASP A 194 10.57 3.77 -1.89
C ASP A 194 11.10 5.07 -2.51
N ASP A 195 11.18 6.14 -1.71
CA ASP A 195 11.80 7.40 -2.14
C ASP A 195 13.30 7.20 -2.42
N ILE A 196 14.02 6.50 -1.52
CA ILE A 196 15.45 6.21 -1.69
C ILE A 196 15.69 5.32 -2.90
N ALA A 197 14.89 4.25 -3.07
CA ALA A 197 14.99 3.36 -4.21
C ALA A 197 14.73 4.10 -5.54
N TRP A 198 13.78 5.05 -5.56
CA TRP A 198 13.53 5.90 -6.72
C TRP A 198 14.69 6.87 -6.97
N ILE A 199 15.22 7.57 -5.96
CA ILE A 199 16.31 8.54 -6.09
C ILE A 199 17.57 7.88 -6.64
N THR A 200 17.91 6.69 -6.12
CA THR A 200 19.15 5.98 -6.44
C THR A 200 19.05 5.13 -7.70
N ASN A 201 17.87 4.89 -8.24
CA ASN A 201 17.57 3.87 -9.26
C ASN A 201 18.02 2.46 -8.84
N LEU A 202 18.04 2.18 -7.53
CA LEU A 202 18.33 0.85 -7.00
C LEU A 202 17.07 0.16 -6.52
N ARG A 203 17.14 -1.16 -6.44
CA ARG A 203 16.09 -2.02 -5.90
C ARG A 203 16.70 -3.07 -4.97
N GLY A 204 15.89 -3.67 -4.13
CA GLY A 204 16.25 -4.78 -3.24
C GLY A 204 15.00 -5.52 -2.81
N ASP A 205 15.14 -6.54 -1.98
CA ASP A 205 14.06 -7.43 -1.56
C ASP A 205 13.98 -7.53 -0.03
N ASP A 206 14.21 -6.42 0.67
CA ASP A 206 14.22 -6.39 2.15
C ASP A 206 12.82 -6.37 2.76
N VAL A 207 11.86 -5.87 2.01
CA VAL A 207 10.46 -5.76 2.41
C VAL A 207 9.62 -6.69 1.53
N PRO A 208 8.77 -7.54 2.10
CA PRO A 208 7.89 -8.40 1.30
C PRO A 208 7.15 -7.58 0.24
N PHE A 209 7.14 -8.08 -1.00
CA PHE A 209 6.44 -7.51 -2.16
C PHE A 209 6.94 -6.16 -2.68
N ASN A 210 7.69 -5.40 -1.89
CA ASN A 210 8.20 -4.09 -2.27
C ASN A 210 9.67 -4.18 -2.67
N PRO A 211 10.06 -3.78 -3.90
CA PRO A 211 11.43 -3.90 -4.38
C PRO A 211 12.32 -2.78 -3.81
N VAL A 212 12.44 -2.73 -2.49
CA VAL A 212 13.17 -1.72 -1.72
C VAL A 212 14.21 -2.36 -0.79
N PHE A 213 15.11 -1.55 -0.25
CA PHE A 213 16.18 -2.00 0.63
C PHE A 213 16.37 -1.07 1.81
N LEU A 214 16.77 -1.60 2.96
CA LEU A 214 16.99 -0.84 4.19
C LEU A 214 18.09 0.19 4.00
N SER A 215 17.74 1.46 4.12
CA SER A 215 18.65 2.58 3.94
C SER A 215 18.09 3.89 4.50
N HIS A 216 18.98 4.82 4.81
CA HIS A 216 18.67 6.25 4.98
C HIS A 216 19.48 7.04 3.96
N LEU A 217 18.99 8.20 3.55
CA LEU A 217 19.69 9.07 2.61
C LEU A 217 19.73 10.50 3.14
N PHE A 218 20.94 11.02 3.27
CA PHE A 218 21.20 12.43 3.55
C PHE A 218 21.64 13.14 2.29
N ILE A 219 21.05 14.30 2.00
CA ILE A 219 21.35 15.13 0.84
C ILE A 219 21.65 16.55 1.31
N SER A 220 22.77 17.13 0.87
CA SER A 220 23.04 18.57 0.92
C SER A 220 23.28 19.10 -0.49
N GLN A 221 23.59 20.39 -0.64
CA GLN A 221 23.87 20.97 -1.96
C GLN A 221 25.10 20.34 -2.63
N ASP A 222 26.05 19.84 -1.85
CA ASP A 222 27.32 19.31 -2.30
C ASP A 222 27.54 17.82 -2.01
N LYS A 223 26.71 17.18 -1.17
CA LYS A 223 26.85 15.78 -0.76
C LYS A 223 25.54 15.00 -0.94
N ALA A 224 25.70 13.70 -1.17
CA ALA A 224 24.62 12.71 -1.05
C ALA A 224 25.21 11.47 -0.35
N VAL A 225 24.71 11.12 0.83
CA VAL A 225 25.24 10.02 1.65
C VAL A 225 24.14 8.99 1.85
N LEU A 226 24.35 7.81 1.27
CA LEU A 226 23.48 6.65 1.41
C LEU A 226 23.99 5.79 2.57
N PHE A 227 23.14 5.59 3.59
CA PHE A 227 23.43 4.71 4.71
C PHE A 227 22.81 3.36 4.45
N THR A 228 23.62 2.37 4.11
CA THR A 228 23.21 0.98 3.87
C THR A 228 24.40 0.03 4.10
N ASP A 229 24.19 -1.27 4.05
CA ASP A 229 25.28 -2.23 4.08
C ASP A 229 25.93 -2.33 2.68
N ALA A 230 27.14 -1.77 2.55
CA ALA A 230 27.90 -1.77 1.31
C ALA A 230 28.23 -3.20 0.79
N GLY A 231 28.29 -4.18 1.70
CA GLY A 231 28.53 -5.59 1.32
C GLY A 231 27.38 -6.22 0.53
N ARG A 232 26.22 -5.61 0.51
CA ARG A 232 25.02 -6.05 -0.22
C ARG A 232 24.90 -5.45 -1.63
N LEU A 233 25.66 -4.39 -1.91
CA LEU A 233 25.66 -3.75 -3.22
C LEU A 233 26.30 -4.67 -4.27
N LYS A 234 25.60 -4.97 -5.36
CA LYS A 234 26.24 -5.52 -6.55
C LYS A 234 27.28 -4.55 -7.08
N ALA A 235 28.30 -5.06 -7.78
CA ALA A 235 29.38 -4.23 -8.30
C ALA A 235 28.83 -3.08 -9.18
N GLU A 236 27.87 -3.36 -10.04
CA GLU A 236 27.20 -2.38 -10.89
C GLU A 236 26.44 -1.32 -10.09
N SER A 237 25.82 -1.71 -8.95
CA SER A 237 25.12 -0.77 -8.07
C SER A 237 26.08 0.19 -7.38
N ALA A 238 27.24 -0.32 -6.92
CA ALA A 238 28.28 0.49 -6.31
C ALA A 238 28.89 1.48 -7.31
N GLU A 239 29.12 1.04 -8.55
CA GLU A 239 29.62 1.90 -9.64
C GLU A 239 28.59 2.97 -10.02
N ALA A 240 27.31 2.62 -10.14
CA ALA A 240 26.23 3.54 -10.45
C ALA A 240 26.08 4.64 -9.37
N LEU A 241 26.10 4.28 -8.08
CA LEU A 241 26.08 5.22 -6.98
C LEU A 241 27.28 6.18 -7.03
N LYS A 242 28.49 5.64 -7.21
CA LYS A 242 29.70 6.44 -7.30
C LYS A 242 29.66 7.42 -8.50
N ALA A 243 29.21 6.96 -9.64
CA ALA A 243 29.05 7.79 -10.85
C ALA A 243 28.03 8.92 -10.66
N ALA A 244 26.98 8.68 -9.88
CA ALA A 244 25.95 9.67 -9.54
C ALA A 244 26.34 10.59 -8.36
N GLY A 245 27.53 10.38 -7.75
CA GLY A 245 28.06 11.22 -6.69
C GLY A 245 27.56 10.88 -5.27
N PHE A 246 27.14 9.63 -5.05
CA PHE A 246 26.79 9.15 -3.70
C PHE A 246 28.03 8.63 -2.97
N GLU A 247 28.12 8.98 -1.68
CA GLU A 247 28.94 8.29 -0.69
C GLU A 247 28.11 7.21 -0.01
N VAL A 248 28.71 6.05 0.31
CA VAL A 248 28.02 4.97 1.02
C VAL A 248 28.65 4.78 2.38
N LEU A 249 27.85 4.85 3.44
CA LEU A 249 28.25 4.63 4.84
C LEU A 249 27.40 3.51 5.46
N PRO A 250 27.89 2.86 6.54
CA PRO A 250 27.14 1.83 7.23
C PRO A 250 25.76 2.31 7.72
N TYR A 251 24.73 1.47 7.55
CA TYR A 251 23.35 1.77 7.90
C TYR A 251 23.20 2.34 9.32
N ALA A 252 23.84 1.73 10.31
CA ALA A 252 23.76 2.15 11.72
C ALA A 252 24.33 3.55 12.00
N GLN A 253 25.10 4.15 11.08
CA GLN A 253 25.69 5.47 11.28
C GLN A 253 24.75 6.63 10.94
N ALA A 254 23.55 6.38 10.43
CA ALA A 254 22.63 7.44 9.97
C ALA A 254 22.30 8.46 11.09
N ALA A 255 21.92 7.99 12.29
CA ALA A 255 21.61 8.87 13.41
C ALA A 255 22.85 9.63 13.94
N ASP A 256 23.99 8.97 14.02
CA ASP A 256 25.23 9.59 14.50
C ASP A 256 25.76 10.64 13.52
N TYR A 257 25.58 10.44 12.22
CA TYR A 257 25.95 11.41 11.19
C TYR A 257 25.22 12.74 11.36
N LEU A 258 23.97 12.70 11.81
CA LEU A 258 23.15 13.89 12.03
C LEU A 258 23.67 14.79 13.16
N ALA A 259 24.53 14.29 14.07
CA ALA A 259 25.15 15.09 15.12
C ALA A 259 26.06 16.23 14.59
N GLY A 260 26.53 16.11 13.35
CA GLY A 260 27.36 17.12 12.69
C GLY A 260 26.61 18.14 11.83
N ILE A 261 25.28 18.03 11.72
CA ILE A 261 24.47 18.86 10.84
C ILE A 261 24.28 20.26 11.43
N LYS A 262 24.19 21.25 10.54
CA LYS A 262 23.95 22.66 10.88
C LYS A 262 22.93 23.24 9.89
N GLY A 263 22.31 24.36 10.28
CA GLY A 263 21.37 25.08 9.42
C GLY A 263 19.96 24.50 9.42
N ALA A 264 19.36 24.35 8.24
CA ALA A 264 17.98 23.92 8.07
C ALA A 264 17.91 22.52 7.46
N LEU A 265 17.26 21.59 8.15
CA LEU A 265 17.05 20.21 7.73
C LEU A 265 15.59 19.99 7.28
N LEU A 266 15.40 19.60 6.02
CA LEU A 266 14.09 19.19 5.50
C LEU A 266 13.82 17.74 5.88
N ILE A 267 12.65 17.49 6.46
CA ILE A 267 12.12 16.16 6.80
C ILE A 267 10.62 16.07 6.50
N ASP A 268 10.13 14.85 6.31
CA ASP A 268 8.70 14.55 6.45
C ASP A 268 8.45 13.97 7.84
N PRO A 269 7.71 14.65 8.73
CA PRO A 269 7.48 14.18 10.10
C PRO A 269 6.63 12.90 10.16
N ASN A 270 5.92 12.55 9.10
CA ASN A 270 5.18 11.28 8.97
C ASN A 270 6.05 10.12 8.49
N LYS A 271 7.23 10.42 7.92
CA LYS A 271 8.18 9.46 7.32
C LYS A 271 9.56 9.51 7.98
N THR A 272 9.66 10.14 9.15
CA THR A 272 10.90 10.23 9.93
C THR A 272 10.64 9.72 11.34
N ALA A 273 11.38 8.67 11.74
CA ALA A 273 11.29 8.11 13.09
C ALA A 273 12.01 9.02 14.10
N VAL A 274 11.50 9.06 15.33
CA VAL A 274 12.08 9.83 16.44
C VAL A 274 13.52 9.39 16.69
N GLY A 275 13.79 8.08 16.68
CA GLY A 275 15.13 7.52 16.92
C GLY A 275 16.15 7.97 15.88
N THR A 276 15.77 8.20 14.65
CA THR A 276 16.67 8.70 13.60
C THR A 276 17.18 10.12 13.92
N LEU A 277 16.35 10.95 14.58
CA LEU A 277 16.69 12.34 14.92
C LEU A 277 17.36 12.51 16.31
N ARG A 278 17.56 11.42 17.07
CA ARG A 278 18.02 11.47 18.46
C ARG A 278 19.37 12.17 18.68
N ARG A 279 20.21 12.26 17.65
CA ARG A 279 21.51 12.93 17.68
C ARG A 279 21.51 14.30 17.01
N LEU A 280 20.37 14.76 16.49
CA LEU A 280 20.28 16.04 15.81
C LEU A 280 20.50 17.18 16.82
N PRO A 281 21.41 18.14 16.55
CA PRO A 281 21.61 19.30 17.41
C PRO A 281 20.34 20.14 17.56
N GLU A 282 20.12 20.69 18.77
CA GLU A 282 18.92 21.50 19.08
C GLU A 282 18.83 22.81 18.29
N ASP A 283 19.96 23.32 17.80
CA ASP A 283 20.02 24.54 16.98
C ASP A 283 19.73 24.31 15.49
N VAL A 284 19.54 23.07 15.05
CA VAL A 284 19.13 22.76 13.69
C VAL A 284 17.64 23.06 13.52
N ARG A 285 17.33 23.92 12.56
CA ARG A 285 15.95 24.26 12.23
C ARG A 285 15.33 23.19 11.35
N LEU A 286 14.25 22.56 11.80
CA LEU A 286 13.48 21.63 10.98
C LEU A 286 12.57 22.39 9.99
N ILE A 287 12.60 21.95 8.74
CA ILE A 287 11.62 22.30 7.72
C ILE A 287 10.78 21.04 7.47
N GLU A 288 9.49 21.13 7.73
CA GLU A 288 8.58 20.01 7.70
C GLU A 288 7.71 20.07 6.47
N ALA A 289 7.91 19.14 5.56
CA ALA A 289 7.11 18.97 4.35
C ALA A 289 7.23 17.51 3.86
N ILE A 290 6.31 17.09 3.00
CA ILE A 290 6.49 15.81 2.30
C ILE A 290 7.78 15.86 1.48
N HIS A 291 8.44 14.72 1.33
CA HIS A 291 9.66 14.64 0.53
C HIS A 291 9.42 15.10 -0.90
N PRO A 292 10.27 15.93 -1.50
CA PRO A 292 10.16 16.29 -2.92
C PRO A 292 10.13 15.05 -3.84
N SER A 293 10.88 14.00 -3.49
CA SER A 293 10.89 12.72 -4.20
C SER A 293 9.54 12.03 -4.23
N THR A 294 8.77 12.05 -3.14
CA THR A 294 7.42 11.48 -3.09
C THR A 294 6.53 12.11 -4.16
N PHE A 295 6.62 13.42 -4.34
CA PHE A 295 5.87 14.11 -5.37
C PHE A 295 6.41 13.83 -6.78
N PHE A 296 7.74 13.84 -6.95
CA PHE A 296 8.36 13.63 -8.26
C PHE A 296 8.10 12.24 -8.81
N LYS A 297 8.21 11.18 -7.99
CA LYS A 297 7.96 9.80 -8.44
C LYS A 297 6.49 9.50 -8.70
N SER A 298 5.56 10.26 -8.10
CA SER A 298 4.13 10.07 -8.33
C SER A 298 3.70 10.48 -9.74
N VAL A 299 4.40 11.44 -10.35
CA VAL A 299 4.15 11.94 -11.71
C VAL A 299 5.06 11.18 -12.68
N LYS A 300 4.51 10.16 -13.31
CA LYS A 300 5.21 9.29 -14.28
C LYS A 300 5.45 10.05 -15.58
N SER A 301 6.65 9.89 -16.14
CA SER A 301 6.99 10.43 -17.47
C SER A 301 6.22 9.70 -18.59
N ASP A 302 6.19 10.26 -19.79
CA ASP A 302 5.58 9.57 -20.94
C ASP A 302 6.29 8.25 -21.27
N ALA A 303 7.59 8.13 -21.02
CA ALA A 303 8.33 6.88 -21.15
C ALA A 303 7.89 5.86 -20.11
N ASP A 304 7.79 6.24 -18.83
CA ASP A 304 7.30 5.37 -17.77
C ASP A 304 5.86 4.91 -18.05
N ILE A 305 5.00 5.81 -18.54
CA ILE A 305 3.61 5.50 -18.93
C ILE A 305 3.58 4.47 -20.07
N ALA A 306 4.49 4.56 -21.04
CA ALA A 306 4.57 3.56 -22.10
C ALA A 306 4.95 2.18 -21.54
N HIS A 307 5.90 2.12 -20.60
CA HIS A 307 6.27 0.87 -19.93
C HIS A 307 5.12 0.33 -19.06
N ILE A 308 4.43 1.19 -18.32
CA ILE A 308 3.23 0.79 -17.53
C ILE A 308 2.18 0.16 -18.44
N ARG A 309 1.86 0.78 -19.57
CA ARG A 309 0.89 0.21 -20.53
C ARG A 309 1.30 -1.18 -21.04
N ASN A 310 2.60 -1.39 -21.29
CA ASN A 310 3.10 -2.70 -21.69
C ASN A 310 3.03 -3.71 -20.55
N THR A 311 3.40 -3.31 -19.32
CA THR A 311 3.27 -4.13 -18.12
C THR A 311 1.83 -4.56 -17.89
N MET A 312 0.86 -3.65 -18.02
CA MET A 312 -0.56 -3.98 -17.88
C MET A 312 -1.05 -4.97 -18.95
N ALA A 313 -0.48 -4.93 -20.16
CA ALA A 313 -0.80 -5.89 -21.20
C ALA A 313 -0.20 -7.27 -20.91
N GLU A 314 1.04 -7.34 -20.42
CA GLU A 314 1.66 -8.60 -20.02
C GLU A 314 0.92 -9.24 -18.82
N ASP A 315 0.59 -8.44 -17.79
CA ASP A 315 -0.18 -8.92 -16.64
C ASP A 315 -1.58 -9.39 -17.05
N GLY A 316 -2.25 -8.62 -17.92
CA GLY A 316 -3.56 -8.99 -18.47
C GLY A 316 -3.55 -10.30 -19.24
N ALA A 317 -2.49 -10.56 -20.02
CA ALA A 317 -2.32 -11.83 -20.72
C ALA A 317 -2.10 -13.01 -19.75
N ALA A 318 -1.34 -12.80 -18.65
CA ALA A 318 -1.22 -13.78 -17.57
C ALA A 318 -2.58 -14.11 -16.95
N LEU A 319 -3.37 -13.08 -16.66
CA LEU A 319 -4.72 -13.25 -16.08
C LEU A 319 -5.68 -14.00 -17.02
N CYS A 320 -5.60 -13.79 -18.34
CA CYS A 320 -6.37 -14.58 -19.29
C CYS A 320 -6.02 -16.07 -19.21
N GLY A 321 -4.73 -16.40 -19.07
CA GLY A 321 -4.27 -17.78 -18.88
C GLY A 321 -4.78 -18.39 -17.57
N PHE A 322 -4.64 -17.62 -16.49
CA PHE A 322 -5.12 -18.03 -15.17
C PHE A 322 -6.64 -18.30 -15.16
N PHE A 323 -7.46 -17.36 -15.63
CA PHE A 323 -8.91 -17.53 -15.62
C PHE A 323 -9.38 -18.66 -16.53
N ALA A 324 -8.74 -18.86 -17.69
CA ALA A 324 -9.04 -19.98 -18.57
C ALA A 324 -8.74 -21.33 -17.88
N GLU A 325 -7.61 -21.46 -17.19
CA GLU A 325 -7.26 -22.67 -16.43
C GLU A 325 -8.20 -22.88 -15.25
N PHE A 326 -8.48 -21.81 -14.48
CA PHE A 326 -9.39 -21.84 -13.33
C PHE A 326 -10.81 -22.33 -13.73
N GLU A 327 -11.40 -21.76 -14.76
CA GLU A 327 -12.74 -22.14 -15.22
C GLU A 327 -12.76 -23.56 -15.81
N GLN A 328 -11.69 -23.98 -16.48
CA GLN A 328 -11.58 -25.34 -17.03
C GLN A 328 -11.52 -26.38 -15.91
N ILE A 329 -10.72 -26.15 -14.86
CA ILE A 329 -10.63 -27.07 -13.71
C ILE A 329 -12.01 -27.26 -13.07
N LEU A 330 -12.74 -26.17 -12.83
CA LEU A 330 -14.08 -26.25 -12.25
C LEU A 330 -15.09 -26.94 -13.19
N ALA A 331 -15.02 -26.69 -14.50
CA ALA A 331 -15.88 -27.33 -15.49
C ALA A 331 -15.65 -28.84 -15.58
N ASP A 332 -14.42 -29.29 -15.42
CA ASP A 332 -14.04 -30.70 -15.39
C ASP A 332 -14.34 -31.39 -14.05
N GLY A 333 -14.93 -30.67 -13.08
CA GLY A 333 -15.25 -31.17 -11.76
C GLY A 333 -14.05 -31.28 -10.83
N GLY A 334 -12.93 -30.59 -11.13
CA GLY A 334 -11.77 -30.48 -10.26
C GLY A 334 -12.09 -29.68 -8.99
N GLU A 335 -11.32 -29.92 -7.93
CA GLU A 335 -11.44 -29.18 -6.68
C GLU A 335 -10.35 -28.12 -6.57
N LEU A 336 -10.75 -26.90 -6.24
CA LEU A 336 -9.88 -25.77 -5.90
C LEU A 336 -10.27 -25.19 -4.53
N SER A 337 -9.30 -24.60 -3.87
CA SER A 337 -9.48 -23.81 -2.65
C SER A 337 -8.92 -22.39 -2.83
N GLU A 338 -9.21 -21.51 -1.91
CA GLU A 338 -8.64 -20.16 -1.91
C GLU A 338 -7.10 -20.16 -1.86
N LEU A 339 -6.48 -21.17 -1.26
CA LEU A 339 -5.02 -21.35 -1.21
C LEU A 339 -4.37 -21.66 -2.56
N ASP A 340 -5.12 -22.27 -3.48
CA ASP A 340 -4.58 -22.66 -4.79
C ASP A 340 -4.43 -21.44 -5.72
N ILE A 341 -5.17 -20.38 -5.48
CA ILE A 341 -5.28 -19.22 -6.37
C ILE A 341 -3.95 -18.48 -6.51
N ASP A 342 -3.25 -18.26 -5.40
CA ASP A 342 -1.96 -17.55 -5.43
C ASP A 342 -0.93 -18.29 -6.29
N GLY A 343 -0.78 -19.59 -6.07
CA GLY A 343 0.15 -20.43 -6.85
C GLY A 343 -0.21 -20.46 -8.34
N MET A 344 -1.50 -20.47 -8.68
CA MET A 344 -1.95 -20.42 -10.07
C MET A 344 -1.64 -19.06 -10.71
N LEU A 345 -1.90 -17.95 -10.02
CA LEU A 345 -1.56 -16.60 -10.49
C LEU A 345 -0.05 -16.44 -10.71
N TYR A 346 0.76 -16.86 -9.72
CA TYR A 346 2.21 -16.83 -9.82
C TYR A 346 2.72 -17.63 -11.04
N LYS A 347 2.17 -18.84 -11.27
CA LYS A 347 2.50 -19.68 -12.43
C LYS A 347 2.31 -18.94 -13.76
N HIS A 348 1.21 -18.22 -13.92
CA HIS A 348 0.93 -17.50 -15.17
C HIS A 348 1.72 -16.21 -15.30
N ARG A 349 1.87 -15.43 -14.22
CA ARG A 349 2.65 -14.19 -14.20
C ARG A 349 4.14 -14.44 -14.42
N SER A 350 4.71 -15.47 -13.79
CA SER A 350 6.13 -15.81 -13.91
C SER A 350 6.59 -16.20 -15.32
N GLN A 351 5.65 -16.52 -16.20
CA GLN A 351 5.92 -16.79 -17.62
C GLN A 351 5.95 -15.52 -18.48
N ARG A 352 5.59 -14.36 -17.93
CA ARG A 352 5.52 -13.10 -18.69
C ARG A 352 6.85 -12.34 -18.65
N PRO A 353 7.21 -11.68 -19.76
CA PRO A 353 8.41 -10.85 -19.82
C PRO A 353 8.42 -9.79 -18.74
N GLY A 354 9.55 -9.64 -18.06
CA GLY A 354 9.78 -8.59 -17.08
C GLY A 354 9.15 -8.81 -15.71
N PHE A 355 8.41 -9.90 -15.47
CA PHE A 355 7.89 -10.24 -14.15
C PHE A 355 9.02 -10.54 -13.16
N ILE A 356 8.91 -10.03 -11.95
CA ILE A 356 9.89 -10.19 -10.87
C ILE A 356 9.29 -10.95 -9.68
N SER A 357 8.16 -10.46 -9.14
CA SER A 357 7.51 -11.02 -7.95
C SER A 357 6.05 -10.56 -7.88
N PRO A 358 5.21 -11.11 -6.98
CA PRO A 358 3.94 -10.46 -6.61
C PRO A 358 4.18 -9.05 -6.04
N SER A 359 3.20 -8.15 -6.21
CA SER A 359 3.24 -6.78 -5.67
C SER A 359 2.62 -6.66 -4.27
N PHE A 360 1.86 -7.66 -3.85
CA PHE A 360 1.32 -7.86 -2.51
C PHE A 360 0.82 -9.30 -2.35
N ASP A 361 0.42 -9.66 -1.14
CA ASP A 361 -0.12 -11.00 -0.84
C ASP A 361 -1.51 -11.16 -1.48
N THR A 362 -1.70 -12.21 -2.27
CA THR A 362 -2.94 -12.44 -3.02
C THR A 362 -4.13 -12.56 -2.07
N ILE A 363 -5.18 -11.79 -2.31
CA ILE A 363 -6.47 -11.93 -1.63
C ILE A 363 -7.37 -12.76 -2.53
N ALA A 364 -7.72 -13.96 -2.09
CA ALA A 364 -8.67 -14.82 -2.77
C ALA A 364 -9.78 -15.21 -1.78
N GLY A 365 -10.93 -14.57 -1.89
CA GLY A 365 -12.05 -14.77 -0.97
C GLY A 365 -13.28 -15.35 -1.67
N TYR A 366 -13.71 -16.55 -1.25
CA TYR A 366 -14.92 -17.18 -1.75
C TYR A 366 -16.10 -16.88 -0.82
N ASN A 367 -17.18 -16.33 -1.37
CA ASN A 367 -18.41 -16.00 -0.63
C ASN A 367 -18.13 -15.18 0.65
N ALA A 368 -18.35 -15.75 1.83
CA ALA A 368 -18.24 -15.05 3.12
C ALA A 368 -16.83 -14.49 3.38
N ASN A 369 -15.79 -15.17 2.93
CA ASN A 369 -14.41 -14.73 3.10
C ASN A 369 -14.10 -13.47 2.27
N ALA A 370 -14.76 -13.29 1.12
CA ALA A 370 -14.66 -12.08 0.33
C ALA A 370 -15.22 -10.83 1.05
N ALA A 371 -16.02 -11.00 2.10
CA ALA A 371 -16.51 -9.89 2.91
C ALA A 371 -15.45 -9.29 3.85
N LEU A 372 -14.26 -9.89 3.90
CA LEU A 372 -13.08 -9.39 4.61
C LEU A 372 -12.16 -8.73 3.57
N PRO A 373 -12.08 -7.38 3.48
CA PRO A 373 -11.38 -6.69 2.39
C PRO A 373 -9.91 -7.08 2.23
N HIS A 374 -9.24 -7.44 3.33
CA HIS A 374 -7.85 -7.89 3.38
C HIS A 374 -7.76 -9.35 3.88
N TYR A 375 -8.63 -10.22 3.35
CA TYR A 375 -8.63 -11.64 3.68
C TYR A 375 -7.31 -12.29 3.23
N SER A 376 -6.73 -13.11 4.11
CA SER A 376 -5.60 -13.98 3.78
C SER A 376 -5.98 -15.42 4.09
N ALA A 377 -5.99 -16.26 3.08
CA ALA A 377 -6.25 -17.68 3.22
C ALA A 377 -5.06 -18.37 3.92
N THR A 378 -5.36 -19.22 4.89
CA THR A 378 -4.35 -20.05 5.57
C THR A 378 -4.74 -21.53 5.52
N PRO A 379 -3.82 -22.47 5.75
CA PRO A 379 -4.17 -23.90 5.80
C PRO A 379 -5.29 -24.21 6.80
N GLU A 380 -5.39 -23.44 7.90
CA GLU A 380 -6.39 -23.62 8.95
C GLU A 380 -7.69 -22.89 8.66
N ASN A 381 -7.65 -21.84 7.83
CA ASN A 381 -8.79 -20.99 7.51
C ASN A 381 -8.82 -20.65 6.02
N ASN A 382 -9.46 -21.51 5.24
CA ASN A 382 -9.71 -21.31 3.81
C ASN A 382 -10.98 -22.05 3.39
N SER A 383 -11.56 -21.63 2.28
CA SER A 383 -12.74 -22.26 1.70
C SER A 383 -12.42 -23.06 0.45
N LYS A 384 -13.11 -24.19 0.25
CA LYS A 384 -13.18 -24.85 -1.05
C LYS A 384 -14.09 -24.04 -1.98
N ILE A 385 -13.65 -23.84 -3.21
CA ILE A 385 -14.38 -23.09 -4.24
C ILE A 385 -15.35 -24.05 -4.95
N LYS A 386 -16.59 -24.11 -4.47
CA LYS A 386 -17.63 -25.02 -5.01
C LYS A 386 -19.04 -24.57 -4.69
N GLY A 387 -20.00 -25.03 -5.49
CA GLY A 387 -21.42 -24.66 -5.33
C GLY A 387 -21.72 -23.33 -6.01
N ASP A 388 -22.70 -22.58 -5.49
CA ASP A 388 -23.14 -21.31 -6.05
C ASP A 388 -22.55 -20.14 -5.26
N GLY A 389 -21.92 -19.21 -5.97
CA GLY A 389 -21.31 -18.05 -5.30
C GLY A 389 -20.44 -17.18 -6.18
N MET A 390 -19.58 -16.41 -5.53
CA MET A 390 -18.61 -15.52 -6.17
C MET A 390 -17.23 -15.67 -5.51
N LEU A 391 -16.21 -15.66 -6.34
CA LEU A 391 -14.81 -15.58 -5.91
C LEU A 391 -14.27 -14.17 -6.22
N LEU A 392 -13.86 -13.44 -5.20
CA LEU A 392 -13.11 -12.21 -5.30
C LEU A 392 -11.62 -12.56 -5.34
N ILE A 393 -10.91 -12.04 -6.33
CA ILE A 393 -9.46 -12.19 -6.47
C ILE A 393 -8.86 -10.80 -6.63
N ASP A 394 -8.01 -10.44 -5.69
CA ASP A 394 -7.22 -9.23 -5.70
C ASP A 394 -5.74 -9.60 -5.67
N SER A 395 -4.99 -9.14 -6.66
CA SER A 395 -3.62 -9.55 -6.88
C SER A 395 -2.86 -8.59 -7.78
N GLY A 396 -1.55 -8.63 -7.71
CA GLY A 396 -0.71 -7.82 -8.57
C GLY A 396 0.69 -8.41 -8.76
N GLY A 397 1.46 -7.79 -9.63
CA GLY A 397 2.84 -8.17 -9.91
C GLY A 397 3.79 -7.00 -10.01
N GLN A 398 5.01 -7.21 -9.57
CA GLN A 398 6.15 -6.34 -9.82
C GLN A 398 6.80 -6.75 -11.14
N TYR A 399 6.91 -5.80 -12.05
CA TYR A 399 7.59 -5.93 -13.32
C TYR A 399 8.65 -4.84 -13.46
N TRP A 400 9.68 -5.05 -14.27
CA TRP A 400 10.66 -4.00 -14.54
C TRP A 400 10.03 -2.67 -14.99
N GLY A 401 8.91 -2.73 -15.72
CA GLY A 401 8.22 -1.57 -16.29
C GLY A 401 7.00 -1.10 -15.51
N GLY A 402 6.78 -1.56 -14.28
CA GLY A 402 5.68 -1.09 -13.44
C GLY A 402 5.24 -2.06 -12.36
N THR A 403 4.30 -1.62 -11.55
CA THR A 403 3.62 -2.40 -10.52
C THR A 403 2.16 -2.54 -10.92
N THR A 404 1.58 -3.76 -10.85
CA THR A 404 0.18 -3.99 -11.15
C THR A 404 -0.61 -4.24 -9.87
N ASP A 405 -1.89 -3.89 -9.93
CA ASP A 405 -2.89 -4.03 -8.89
C ASP A 405 -4.26 -4.20 -9.55
N ILE A 406 -4.97 -5.27 -9.23
CA ILE A 406 -6.24 -5.59 -9.87
C ILE A 406 -7.13 -6.45 -9.00
N THR A 407 -8.38 -6.04 -8.84
CA THR A 407 -9.41 -6.93 -8.31
C THR A 407 -10.43 -7.29 -9.37
N ARG A 408 -10.75 -8.59 -9.47
CA ARG A 408 -11.89 -9.12 -10.24
C ARG A 408 -12.72 -10.06 -9.39
N VAL A 409 -14.01 -10.08 -9.67
CA VAL A 409 -14.95 -11.05 -9.08
C VAL A 409 -15.53 -11.90 -10.19
N VAL A 410 -15.47 -13.22 -10.01
CA VAL A 410 -15.97 -14.19 -10.98
C VAL A 410 -17.05 -15.08 -10.36
N PRO A 411 -18.06 -15.51 -11.15
CA PRO A 411 -19.10 -16.42 -10.66
C PRO A 411 -18.55 -17.84 -10.51
N VAL A 412 -19.05 -18.53 -9.50
CA VAL A 412 -18.93 -19.98 -9.34
C VAL A 412 -20.36 -20.52 -9.31
N GLY A 413 -20.69 -21.52 -10.15
CA GLY A 413 -22.05 -22.02 -10.27
C GLY A 413 -23.05 -20.94 -10.69
N ASN A 414 -24.15 -20.78 -9.94
CA ASN A 414 -25.24 -19.86 -10.24
C ASN A 414 -25.43 -18.80 -9.15
N PRO A 415 -24.70 -17.67 -9.20
CA PRO A 415 -24.85 -16.60 -8.23
C PRO A 415 -26.26 -16.06 -8.13
N SER A 416 -26.69 -15.73 -6.92
CA SER A 416 -28.04 -15.23 -6.63
C SER A 416 -28.30 -13.85 -7.27
N ALA A 417 -29.58 -13.50 -7.44
CA ALA A 417 -29.97 -12.17 -7.91
C ALA A 417 -29.47 -11.05 -6.97
N ALA A 418 -29.35 -11.30 -5.67
CA ALA A 418 -28.81 -10.34 -4.72
C ALA A 418 -27.31 -10.10 -4.93
N MET A 419 -26.52 -11.15 -5.21
CA MET A 419 -25.12 -11.03 -5.58
C MET A 419 -24.94 -10.22 -6.88
N LYS A 420 -25.72 -10.53 -7.91
CA LYS A 420 -25.69 -9.79 -9.20
C LYS A 420 -26.05 -8.31 -9.02
N ARG A 421 -27.06 -8.02 -8.19
CA ARG A 421 -27.42 -6.64 -7.86
C ARG A 421 -26.23 -5.90 -7.24
N ASP A 422 -25.63 -6.46 -6.21
CA ASP A 422 -24.53 -5.82 -5.48
C ASP A 422 -23.29 -5.67 -6.38
N TYR A 423 -22.95 -6.67 -7.21
CA TYR A 423 -21.89 -6.59 -8.20
C TYR A 423 -22.13 -5.45 -9.20
N THR A 424 -23.36 -5.32 -9.71
CA THR A 424 -23.71 -4.26 -10.66
C THR A 424 -23.59 -2.88 -10.01
N LEU A 425 -23.94 -2.72 -8.73
CA LEU A 425 -23.79 -1.45 -8.00
C LEU A 425 -22.32 -1.05 -7.88
N VAL A 426 -21.42 -2.00 -7.58
CA VAL A 426 -19.98 -1.75 -7.51
C VAL A 426 -19.41 -1.43 -8.90
N LEU A 427 -19.84 -2.14 -9.94
CA LEU A 427 -19.45 -1.82 -11.32
C LEU A 427 -19.88 -0.40 -11.72
N LYS A 428 -21.08 0.02 -11.38
CA LYS A 428 -21.55 1.41 -11.63
C LYS A 428 -20.69 2.44 -10.91
N ALA A 429 -20.27 2.13 -9.68
CA ALA A 429 -19.35 2.99 -8.91
C ALA A 429 -17.99 3.10 -9.62
N HIS A 430 -17.44 1.97 -10.06
CA HIS A 430 -16.19 1.91 -10.81
C HIS A 430 -16.26 2.72 -12.12
N ILE A 431 -17.30 2.53 -12.92
CA ILE A 431 -17.50 3.26 -14.18
C ILE A 431 -17.64 4.77 -13.91
N SER A 432 -18.43 5.17 -12.90
CA SER A 432 -18.64 6.59 -12.59
C SER A 432 -17.33 7.34 -12.34
N LEU A 433 -16.36 6.72 -11.66
CA LEU A 433 -15.05 7.34 -11.47
C LEU A 433 -14.21 7.27 -12.75
N ALA A 434 -14.19 6.11 -13.43
CA ALA A 434 -13.38 5.91 -14.63
C ALA A 434 -13.71 6.88 -15.78
N GLU A 435 -14.99 7.30 -15.94
CA GLU A 435 -15.43 8.25 -16.96
C GLU A 435 -15.37 9.72 -16.52
N THR A 436 -14.90 10.00 -15.29
CA THR A 436 -14.88 11.35 -14.75
C THR A 436 -13.80 12.21 -15.41
N ILE A 437 -14.20 13.38 -15.91
CA ILE A 437 -13.32 14.48 -16.30
C ILE A 437 -13.29 15.48 -15.14
N PHE A 438 -12.11 15.94 -14.73
CA PHE A 438 -11.91 16.78 -13.55
C PHE A 438 -10.84 17.86 -13.76
N PRO A 439 -10.92 19.00 -13.05
CA PRO A 439 -9.91 20.05 -13.18
C PRO A 439 -8.56 19.56 -12.65
N GLU A 440 -7.47 19.88 -13.37
CA GLU A 440 -6.11 19.65 -12.86
C GLU A 440 -5.93 20.34 -11.50
N ASN A 441 -5.22 19.72 -10.58
CA ASN A 441 -5.01 20.14 -9.19
C ASN A 441 -6.21 19.97 -8.24
N ILE A 442 -7.32 19.38 -8.66
CA ILE A 442 -8.33 18.95 -7.68
C ILE A 442 -7.68 17.99 -6.68
N LYS A 443 -8.06 18.07 -5.41
CA LYS A 443 -7.59 17.10 -4.42
C LYS A 443 -8.37 15.80 -4.55
N GLY A 444 -7.66 14.67 -4.66
CA GLY A 444 -8.27 13.36 -4.86
C GLY A 444 -9.43 13.03 -3.89
N PRO A 445 -9.36 13.33 -2.58
CA PRO A 445 -10.49 13.13 -1.66
C PRO A 445 -11.79 13.81 -2.07
N MET A 446 -11.74 14.90 -2.84
CA MET A 446 -12.94 15.63 -3.27
C MET A 446 -13.74 14.90 -4.35
N ILE A 447 -13.14 13.93 -5.07
CA ILE A 447 -13.81 13.18 -6.13
C ILE A 447 -14.29 11.80 -5.69
N ASP A 448 -13.98 11.36 -4.49
CA ASP A 448 -14.39 10.06 -3.94
C ASP A 448 -15.93 9.87 -3.96
N ALA A 449 -16.68 10.91 -3.65
CA ALA A 449 -18.15 10.87 -3.66
C ALA A 449 -18.75 10.54 -5.03
N ILE A 450 -18.05 10.82 -6.13
CA ILE A 450 -18.49 10.48 -7.49
C ILE A 450 -18.60 8.96 -7.62
N CYS A 451 -17.59 8.25 -7.14
CA CYS A 451 -17.56 6.80 -7.12
C CYS A 451 -18.66 6.22 -6.22
N ARG A 452 -18.83 6.74 -5.00
CA ARG A 452 -19.80 6.23 -4.02
C ARG A 452 -21.26 6.47 -4.36
N LYS A 453 -21.57 7.39 -5.28
CA LYS A 453 -22.93 7.84 -5.59
C LYS A 453 -23.90 6.69 -5.83
N SER A 454 -23.55 5.70 -6.64
CA SER A 454 -24.43 4.56 -6.97
C SER A 454 -24.72 3.68 -5.75
N LEU A 455 -23.74 3.49 -4.87
CA LEU A 455 -23.87 2.74 -3.63
C LEU A 455 -24.72 3.49 -2.60
N TRP A 456 -24.49 4.79 -2.40
CA TRP A 456 -25.28 5.62 -1.49
C TRP A 456 -26.75 5.70 -1.90
N GLN A 457 -27.05 5.75 -3.20
CA GLN A 457 -28.44 5.69 -3.68
C GLN A 457 -29.12 4.36 -3.35
N ALA A 458 -28.34 3.29 -3.20
CA ALA A 458 -28.80 1.98 -2.76
C ALA A 458 -28.70 1.78 -1.24
N GLN A 459 -28.33 2.83 -0.47
CA GLN A 459 -28.10 2.81 0.99
C GLN A 459 -27.00 1.81 1.39
N CYS A 460 -25.98 1.69 0.56
CA CYS A 460 -24.78 0.89 0.77
C CYS A 460 -23.54 1.79 0.79
N ASP A 461 -22.47 1.32 1.43
CA ASP A 461 -21.17 1.99 1.46
C ASP A 461 -20.06 0.97 1.72
N TYR A 462 -18.79 1.41 1.65
CA TYR A 462 -17.60 0.63 2.00
C TYR A 462 -16.63 1.46 2.86
N GLY A 463 -15.86 0.77 3.69
CA GLY A 463 -15.04 1.39 4.75
C GLY A 463 -13.60 1.71 4.37
N HIS A 464 -13.17 1.48 3.13
CA HIS A 464 -11.81 1.79 2.65
C HIS A 464 -11.79 2.97 1.68
N GLY A 465 -10.60 3.41 1.28
CA GLY A 465 -10.43 4.40 0.22
C GLY A 465 -10.90 3.87 -1.14
N THR A 466 -11.30 4.76 -2.03
CA THR A 466 -11.66 4.40 -3.41
C THR A 466 -10.45 4.21 -4.29
N GLY A 467 -9.30 4.80 -3.90
CA GLY A 467 -8.07 4.64 -4.65
C GLY A 467 -6.85 5.28 -3.99
N HIS A 468 -5.70 4.75 -4.35
CA HIS A 468 -4.37 5.19 -3.89
C HIS A 468 -3.43 5.31 -5.08
N GLY A 469 -2.33 6.05 -4.92
CA GLY A 469 -1.25 6.06 -5.90
C GLY A 469 -0.54 4.71 -5.95
N VAL A 470 0.08 4.42 -7.10
CA VAL A 470 0.83 3.18 -7.34
C VAL A 470 2.23 3.50 -7.86
N GLY A 471 3.22 2.77 -7.37
CA GLY A 471 4.62 2.92 -7.73
C GLY A 471 4.95 2.43 -9.15
N TYR A 472 6.16 2.73 -9.58
CA TYR A 472 6.75 2.25 -10.82
C TYR A 472 7.88 1.27 -10.48
N PHE A 473 7.56 -0.02 -10.46
CA PHE A 473 8.41 -1.06 -9.87
C PHE A 473 8.87 -0.64 -8.46
N LEU A 474 7.89 -0.26 -7.65
CA LEU A 474 8.00 0.18 -6.26
C LEU A 474 6.77 -0.26 -5.48
N ASN A 475 6.43 0.43 -4.37
CA ASN A 475 5.31 0.08 -3.53
C ASN A 475 3.98 0.12 -4.28
N VAL A 476 3.14 -0.89 -4.09
CA VAL A 476 1.78 -0.90 -4.64
C VAL A 476 0.97 0.27 -4.08
N HIS A 477 1.11 0.57 -2.78
CA HIS A 477 0.55 1.77 -2.17
C HIS A 477 1.61 2.88 -2.16
N GLU A 478 1.46 3.86 -3.04
CA GLU A 478 2.39 4.98 -3.18
C GLU A 478 1.65 6.32 -3.16
N GLY A 479 1.93 7.17 -2.14
CA GLY A 479 1.42 8.54 -2.14
C GLY A 479 2.08 9.45 -3.20
N PRO A 480 1.72 10.76 -3.21
CA PRO A 480 0.92 11.47 -2.20
C PRO A 480 -0.59 11.49 -2.49
N GLN A 481 -1.03 11.19 -3.73
CA GLN A 481 -2.45 11.23 -4.08
C GLN A 481 -3.22 10.04 -3.49
N SER A 482 -4.45 10.32 -3.08
CA SER A 482 -5.44 9.31 -2.70
C SER A 482 -6.85 9.78 -3.03
N ILE A 483 -7.74 8.84 -3.31
CA ILE A 483 -9.17 9.10 -3.48
C ILE A 483 -9.86 8.41 -2.29
N ALA A 484 -10.13 9.17 -1.23
CA ALA A 484 -10.65 8.60 0.02
C ALA A 484 -11.50 9.61 0.78
N VAL A 485 -12.76 9.29 1.04
CA VAL A 485 -13.72 10.18 1.73
C VAL A 485 -13.26 10.55 3.14
N ALA A 486 -12.52 9.67 3.81
CA ALA A 486 -12.02 9.91 5.17
C ALA A 486 -10.76 10.81 5.20
N ALA A 487 -10.10 11.02 4.07
CA ALA A 487 -8.90 11.84 4.01
C ALA A 487 -9.26 13.35 3.98
N VAL A 488 -8.62 14.11 4.88
CA VAL A 488 -8.74 15.57 4.84
C VAL A 488 -7.97 16.09 3.63
N PRO A 489 -8.61 16.85 2.71
CA PRO A 489 -7.95 17.36 1.52
C PRO A 489 -6.75 18.24 1.85
N GLN A 490 -5.57 17.85 1.39
CA GLN A 490 -4.30 18.56 1.59
C GLN A 490 -3.73 19.01 0.22
N PRO A 491 -2.83 20.02 0.18
CA PRO A 491 -2.21 20.46 -1.07
C PRO A 491 -1.50 19.34 -1.85
N HIS A 492 -0.89 18.39 -1.15
CA HIS A 492 -0.18 17.25 -1.76
C HIS A 492 -1.09 16.18 -2.37
N HIS A 493 -2.40 16.18 -2.06
CA HIS A 493 -3.38 15.33 -2.73
C HIS A 493 -3.81 15.86 -4.12
N ALA A 494 -3.20 16.93 -4.61
CA ALA A 494 -3.55 17.51 -5.90
C ALA A 494 -3.25 16.57 -7.06
N MET A 495 -4.28 16.21 -7.80
CA MET A 495 -4.19 15.32 -8.96
C MET A 495 -3.45 16.01 -10.11
N LYS A 496 -2.40 15.38 -10.63
CA LYS A 496 -1.57 15.88 -11.73
C LYS A 496 -1.60 14.90 -12.91
N SER A 497 -1.36 15.43 -14.11
CA SER A 497 -1.12 14.58 -15.27
C SER A 497 0.04 13.62 -15.02
N GLY A 498 -0.08 12.37 -15.44
CA GLY A 498 0.94 11.32 -15.26
C GLY A 498 0.86 10.54 -13.94
N MET A 499 -0.03 10.91 -13.01
CA MET A 499 -0.25 10.12 -11.79
C MET A 499 -0.99 8.83 -12.12
N LEU A 500 -0.49 7.71 -11.58
CA LEU A 500 -1.11 6.38 -11.62
C LEU A 500 -1.84 6.15 -10.30
N THR A 501 -3.13 5.77 -10.37
CA THR A 501 -4.00 5.65 -9.18
C THR A 501 -4.92 4.44 -9.34
N SER A 502 -5.25 3.73 -8.25
CA SER A 502 -6.28 2.70 -8.26
C SER A 502 -7.70 3.30 -8.30
N ASN A 503 -8.64 2.56 -8.87
CA ASN A 503 -10.08 2.81 -8.83
C ASN A 503 -10.74 1.51 -8.39
N GLU A 504 -11.02 1.39 -7.08
CA GLU A 504 -11.32 0.13 -6.39
C GLU A 504 -12.55 0.19 -5.46
N PRO A 505 -13.71 0.66 -5.90
CA PRO A 505 -14.90 0.60 -5.06
C PRO A 505 -15.25 -0.82 -4.66
N GLY A 506 -15.86 -0.98 -3.49
CA GLY A 506 -16.29 -2.28 -2.99
C GLY A 506 -17.65 -2.28 -2.31
N LEU A 507 -18.15 -3.46 -2.00
CA LEU A 507 -19.33 -3.68 -1.15
C LEU A 507 -19.18 -5.01 -0.43
N TYR A 508 -19.24 -4.99 0.88
CA TYR A 508 -18.96 -6.14 1.73
C TYR A 508 -20.14 -6.43 2.64
N ARG A 509 -20.63 -7.69 2.61
CA ARG A 509 -21.72 -8.15 3.47
C ARG A 509 -21.19 -9.22 4.42
N PRO A 510 -20.89 -8.88 5.67
CA PRO A 510 -20.34 -9.81 6.65
C PRO A 510 -21.09 -11.14 6.69
N GLY A 511 -20.35 -12.24 6.65
CA GLY A 511 -20.89 -13.60 6.64
C GLY A 511 -21.60 -14.03 5.36
N LYS A 512 -21.59 -13.23 4.29
CA LYS A 512 -22.28 -13.53 3.03
C LYS A 512 -21.35 -13.47 1.82
N TRP A 513 -20.95 -12.28 1.37
CA TRP A 513 -20.06 -12.06 0.22
C TRP A 513 -19.41 -10.68 0.24
N GLY A 514 -18.34 -10.54 -0.48
CA GLY A 514 -17.69 -9.25 -0.80
C GLY A 514 -17.47 -9.09 -2.28
N ILE A 515 -17.45 -7.85 -2.73
CA ILE A 515 -17.23 -7.45 -4.11
C ILE A 515 -16.29 -6.25 -4.12
N ARG A 516 -15.23 -6.32 -4.92
CA ARG A 516 -14.38 -5.19 -5.31
C ARG A 516 -14.14 -5.32 -6.81
N ILE A 517 -14.24 -4.22 -7.55
CA ILE A 517 -13.84 -4.15 -8.95
C ILE A 517 -12.81 -3.06 -9.04
N GLU A 518 -11.61 -3.44 -9.41
CA GLU A 518 -10.45 -2.56 -9.40
C GLU A 518 -9.73 -2.52 -10.73
N SER A 519 -9.35 -1.33 -11.13
CA SER A 519 -8.44 -1.09 -12.24
C SER A 519 -7.56 0.12 -11.94
N LEU A 520 -6.32 0.09 -12.41
CA LEU A 520 -5.44 1.24 -12.37
C LEU A 520 -5.78 2.22 -13.49
N VAL A 521 -5.72 3.51 -13.16
CA VAL A 521 -5.99 4.61 -14.07
C VAL A 521 -4.83 5.62 -14.05
N ILE A 522 -4.54 6.20 -15.21
CA ILE A 522 -3.55 7.29 -15.35
C ILE A 522 -4.28 8.59 -15.64
N ASN A 523 -3.91 9.65 -14.94
CA ASN A 523 -4.41 11.00 -15.23
C ASN A 523 -3.81 11.49 -16.54
N ARG A 524 -4.64 11.78 -17.55
CA ARG A 524 -4.22 12.32 -18.84
C ARG A 524 -4.89 13.66 -19.12
N PRO A 525 -4.21 14.60 -19.76
CA PRO A 525 -4.85 15.87 -20.16
C PRO A 525 -5.92 15.60 -21.22
N VAL A 526 -7.04 16.32 -21.11
CA VAL A 526 -8.09 16.31 -22.14
C VAL A 526 -7.50 16.89 -23.42
N GLU A 527 -7.51 16.12 -24.50
CA GLU A 527 -7.09 16.56 -25.83
C GLU A 527 -8.19 17.39 -26.48
N ASN A 528 -7.80 18.49 -27.15
CA ASN A 528 -8.72 19.37 -27.87
C ASN A 528 -9.94 19.78 -27.01
N PRO A 529 -9.76 20.46 -25.87
CA PRO A 529 -10.84 20.84 -25.00
C PRO A 529 -11.80 21.81 -25.71
N GLU A 530 -13.10 21.58 -25.57
CA GLU A 530 -14.14 22.46 -26.11
C GLU A 530 -14.14 23.83 -25.41
N GLU A 531 -13.72 23.84 -24.14
CA GLU A 531 -13.68 25.00 -23.28
C GLU A 531 -12.29 25.14 -22.63
N THR A 532 -11.72 26.36 -22.66
CA THR A 532 -10.37 26.62 -22.12
C THR A 532 -10.33 27.72 -21.06
N GLU A 533 -11.43 28.47 -20.87
CA GLU A 533 -11.48 29.57 -19.89
C GLU A 533 -11.40 29.07 -18.44
N PHE A 534 -11.84 27.83 -18.18
CA PHE A 534 -11.87 27.25 -16.85
C PHE A 534 -10.57 26.48 -16.49
N GLY A 535 -9.52 26.59 -17.31
CA GLY A 535 -8.21 25.98 -17.08
C GLY A 535 -8.07 24.58 -17.71
N LYS A 536 -7.11 23.80 -17.19
CA LYS A 536 -6.82 22.47 -17.70
C LYS A 536 -7.68 21.41 -17.00
N PHE A 537 -8.17 20.46 -17.79
CA PHE A 537 -8.90 19.30 -17.29
C PHE A 537 -8.14 18.01 -17.61
N LEU A 538 -8.31 17.03 -16.73
CA LEU A 538 -7.76 15.70 -16.85
C LEU A 538 -8.91 14.70 -16.95
N TYR A 539 -8.61 13.53 -17.54
CA TYR A 539 -9.47 12.36 -17.52
C TYR A 539 -8.68 11.14 -17.03
N PHE A 540 -9.36 10.09 -16.65
CA PHE A 540 -8.76 8.83 -16.29
C PHE A 540 -8.63 7.91 -17.52
N GLU A 541 -7.40 7.56 -17.89
CA GLU A 541 -7.11 6.47 -18.82
C GLU A 541 -7.04 5.16 -18.03
N THR A 542 -7.98 4.26 -18.19
CA THR A 542 -7.92 2.92 -17.60
C THR A 542 -6.81 2.10 -18.27
N VAL A 543 -5.78 1.70 -17.53
CA VAL A 543 -4.62 0.98 -18.06
C VAL A 543 -4.61 -0.51 -17.69
N THR A 544 -5.31 -0.93 -16.64
CA THR A 544 -5.51 -2.36 -16.33
C THR A 544 -6.31 -3.02 -17.44
N LEU A 545 -5.81 -4.15 -17.94
CA LEU A 545 -6.37 -4.88 -19.06
C LEU A 545 -6.79 -6.30 -18.61
N CYS A 546 -8.03 -6.45 -18.18
CA CYS A 546 -8.63 -7.74 -17.84
C CYS A 546 -10.16 -7.62 -17.95
N PRO A 547 -10.86 -8.56 -18.60
CA PRO A 547 -12.30 -8.50 -18.68
C PRO A 547 -12.99 -8.34 -17.33
N ILE A 548 -14.05 -7.54 -17.28
CA ILE A 548 -14.98 -7.46 -16.16
C ILE A 548 -16.10 -8.46 -16.45
N ASP A 549 -16.36 -9.37 -15.52
CA ASP A 549 -17.24 -10.51 -15.78
C ASP A 549 -18.71 -10.10 -15.97
N THR A 550 -19.22 -10.25 -17.19
CA THR A 550 -20.59 -9.84 -17.54
C THR A 550 -21.65 -10.80 -17.01
N ARG A 551 -21.32 -12.04 -16.62
CA ARG A 551 -22.24 -13.04 -16.07
C ARG A 551 -22.84 -12.63 -14.73
N LEU A 552 -22.16 -11.71 -14.02
CA LEU A 552 -22.59 -11.14 -12.72
C LEU A 552 -23.42 -9.86 -12.87
N ILE A 553 -23.63 -9.36 -14.07
CA ILE A 553 -24.33 -8.10 -14.30
C ILE A 553 -25.85 -8.30 -14.35
N ASP A 554 -26.59 -7.49 -13.58
CA ASP A 554 -28.03 -7.24 -13.79
C ASP A 554 -28.20 -6.03 -14.74
N THR A 555 -28.37 -6.29 -16.01
CA THR A 555 -28.46 -5.25 -17.05
C THR A 555 -29.61 -4.26 -16.84
N LYS A 556 -30.63 -4.62 -16.06
CA LYS A 556 -31.76 -3.74 -15.73
C LYS A 556 -31.34 -2.57 -14.85
N LEU A 557 -30.24 -2.70 -14.12
CA LEU A 557 -29.70 -1.66 -13.26
C LEU A 557 -28.74 -0.71 -13.99
N MET A 558 -28.28 -1.07 -15.21
CA MET A 558 -27.33 -0.29 -15.98
C MET A 558 -28.03 0.67 -16.95
N THR A 559 -27.44 1.83 -17.14
CA THR A 559 -27.79 2.77 -18.20
C THR A 559 -27.17 2.34 -19.54
N GLY A 560 -27.65 2.92 -20.65
CA GLY A 560 -27.05 2.67 -21.96
C GLY A 560 -25.60 3.12 -22.05
N SER A 561 -25.25 4.27 -21.43
CA SER A 561 -23.87 4.77 -21.38
C SER A 561 -22.92 3.87 -20.60
N GLU A 562 -23.36 3.31 -19.49
CA GLU A 562 -22.55 2.38 -18.70
C GLU A 562 -22.28 1.06 -19.47
N ILE A 563 -23.27 0.54 -20.21
CA ILE A 563 -23.08 -0.62 -21.08
C ILE A 563 -22.13 -0.28 -22.23
N GLU A 564 -22.26 0.91 -22.82
CA GLU A 564 -21.37 1.37 -23.89
C GLU A 564 -19.93 1.51 -23.39
N TRP A 565 -19.71 2.12 -22.22
CA TRP A 565 -18.39 2.21 -21.58
C TRP A 565 -17.76 0.82 -21.40
N LEU A 566 -18.52 -0.14 -20.84
CA LEU A 566 -18.04 -1.50 -20.62
C LEU A 566 -17.65 -2.19 -21.94
N ASN A 567 -18.48 -2.04 -22.97
CA ASN A 567 -18.21 -2.62 -24.29
C ASN A 567 -16.97 -2.00 -24.95
N GLN A 568 -16.76 -0.70 -24.81
CA GLN A 568 -15.56 -0.01 -25.30
C GLN A 568 -14.31 -0.47 -24.54
N TYR A 569 -14.40 -0.60 -23.21
CA TYR A 569 -13.33 -1.15 -22.39
C TYR A 569 -12.98 -2.59 -22.80
N HIS A 570 -13.97 -3.46 -22.97
CA HIS A 570 -13.75 -4.83 -23.43
C HIS A 570 -13.15 -4.90 -24.84
N ALA A 571 -13.55 -4.02 -25.75
CA ALA A 571 -12.95 -3.93 -27.09
C ALA A 571 -11.47 -3.56 -27.01
N GLU A 572 -11.07 -2.61 -26.14
CA GLU A 572 -9.67 -2.24 -25.92
C GLU A 572 -8.89 -3.38 -25.25
N VAL A 573 -9.45 -4.04 -24.24
CA VAL A 573 -8.87 -5.24 -23.61
C VAL A 573 -8.60 -6.32 -24.66
N ARG A 574 -9.58 -6.66 -25.49
CA ARG A 574 -9.43 -7.64 -26.57
C ARG A 574 -8.33 -7.22 -27.55
N ARG A 575 -8.38 -6.00 -28.04
CA ARG A 575 -7.42 -5.46 -29.00
C ARG A 575 -5.97 -5.55 -28.51
N ARG A 576 -5.75 -5.28 -27.24
CA ARG A 576 -4.41 -5.27 -26.63
C ARG A 576 -3.92 -6.66 -26.25
N LEU A 577 -4.79 -7.54 -25.77
CA LEU A 577 -4.40 -8.84 -25.24
C LEU A 577 -4.47 -9.98 -26.27
N GLU A 578 -5.29 -9.86 -27.32
CA GLU A 578 -5.42 -10.93 -28.33
C GLU A 578 -4.08 -11.31 -28.99
N PRO A 579 -3.16 -10.37 -29.31
CA PRO A 579 -1.85 -10.71 -29.86
C PRO A 579 -0.91 -11.38 -28.84
N LEU A 580 -1.17 -11.27 -27.54
CA LEU A 580 -0.33 -11.77 -26.44
C LEU A 580 -0.87 -13.09 -25.84
N THR A 581 -1.99 -13.59 -26.33
CA THR A 581 -2.67 -14.79 -25.82
C THR A 581 -2.84 -15.83 -26.91
N GLU A 582 -2.80 -17.11 -26.53
CA GLU A 582 -2.95 -18.25 -27.41
C GLU A 582 -3.85 -19.32 -26.78
N GLY A 583 -4.32 -20.29 -27.58
CA GLY A 583 -5.05 -21.47 -27.11
C GLY A 583 -6.26 -21.13 -26.24
N ALA A 584 -6.36 -21.76 -25.07
CA ALA A 584 -7.46 -21.58 -24.13
C ALA A 584 -7.56 -20.14 -23.59
N ALA A 585 -6.43 -19.50 -23.30
CA ALA A 585 -6.39 -18.12 -22.83
C ALA A 585 -7.00 -17.14 -23.85
N LYS A 586 -6.68 -17.31 -25.13
CA LYS A 586 -7.27 -16.51 -26.22
C LYS A 586 -8.76 -16.77 -26.40
N ALA A 587 -9.18 -18.03 -26.35
CA ALA A 587 -10.58 -18.40 -26.43
C ALA A 587 -11.41 -17.79 -25.29
N TRP A 588 -10.88 -17.88 -24.06
CA TRP A 588 -11.48 -17.27 -22.88
C TRP A 588 -11.59 -15.74 -23.02
N LEU A 589 -10.50 -15.06 -23.44
CA LEU A 589 -10.49 -13.61 -23.68
C LEU A 589 -11.60 -13.19 -24.65
N ILE A 590 -11.69 -13.87 -25.80
CA ILE A 590 -12.70 -13.57 -26.82
C ILE A 590 -14.10 -13.73 -26.23
N GLU A 591 -14.38 -14.84 -25.54
CA GLU A 591 -15.68 -15.09 -24.92
C GLU A 591 -16.05 -14.04 -23.86
N ARG A 592 -15.10 -13.68 -22.99
CA ARG A 592 -15.34 -12.74 -21.87
C ARG A 592 -15.38 -11.28 -22.30
N THR A 593 -15.01 -10.96 -23.53
CA THR A 593 -15.07 -9.61 -24.10
C THR A 593 -16.13 -9.46 -25.19
N GLU A 594 -17.06 -10.42 -25.34
CA GLU A 594 -18.21 -10.25 -26.20
C GLU A 594 -19.10 -9.09 -25.72
N PRO A 595 -19.62 -8.25 -26.64
CA PRO A 595 -20.42 -7.10 -26.26
C PRO A 595 -21.66 -7.50 -25.44
N LEU A 596 -21.86 -6.80 -24.32
CA LEU A 596 -23.07 -6.93 -23.52
C LEU A 596 -24.23 -6.23 -24.22
N ALA A 597 -25.32 -6.97 -24.50
CA ALA A 597 -26.56 -6.40 -24.97
C ALA A 597 -27.42 -5.86 -23.81
N ARG A 598 -28.25 -4.85 -24.11
CA ARG A 598 -29.17 -4.24 -23.12
C ARG A 598 -30.33 -5.15 -22.79
#